data_b109ae3cfc24e73b5a353f5898e94123
#
_entry.id   b109ae3cfc24e73b5a353f5898e94123
#
_cell.length_a   1.000
_cell.length_b   1.000
_cell.length_c   1.000
_cell.angle_alpha   90.00
_cell.angle_beta   90.00
_cell.angle_gamma   90.00
#
_symmetry.space_group_name_H-M   'P 1'
#
loop_
_entity.id
_entity.type
_entity.pdbx_description
1 polymer ?
#
loop_
_entity_poly.entity_id
_entity_poly.type
_entity_poly.pdbx_seq_one_letter_code
_entity_poly.pdbx_strand_id
1 'polypeptide(L)'
;MKIIRYEDPSGEIHHAADQEDGSYLRIEGAPLNGYEVTREAASIRKMLAPVVPATIWCIGQNYRRHADEVGMGVAEYPVVFSKGVNALQDPGEPIRIPTRAKSAEIDYEGELVVVIGKPCKDVPRERALDYVAGYTCGNDVSARDWQLKMGGSQWCRGKSFDTFAPLGPCLATRDSIHDPGTLQIQTIVNGRVMQDANTRDMIHNVPALIEFLSQSTTLLPGTVIFTGTPNGVGMAQGPPLWLKDGDEVSVMIEKIGTLTNRVCGTGS
;
A
#
# COMPACT_ATOMS: atom_id res chain seq x y z
N MET A 1 3.00 1.99 -18.08
CA MET A 1 4.40 2.31 -17.69
C MET A 1 4.56 2.09 -16.19
N LYS A 2 5.76 1.70 -15.72
CA LYS A 2 6.10 1.67 -14.29
C LYS A 2 7.08 2.80 -14.00
N ILE A 3 6.81 3.57 -12.94
CA ILE A 3 7.64 4.71 -12.53
C ILE A 3 8.15 4.43 -11.13
N ILE A 4 9.46 4.50 -10.96
CA ILE A 4 10.13 4.44 -9.66
C ILE A 4 10.46 5.84 -9.16
N ARG A 5 10.54 6.00 -7.85
CA ARG A 5 11.16 7.13 -7.19
C ARG A 5 12.43 6.62 -6.50
N TYR A 6 13.53 7.31 -6.65
CA TYR A 6 14.83 6.85 -6.16
C TYR A 6 15.72 7.99 -5.69
N GLU A 7 16.68 7.64 -4.87
CA GLU A 7 17.79 8.50 -4.48
C GLU A 7 19.02 8.08 -5.28
N ASP A 8 19.70 9.04 -5.86
CA ASP A 8 20.93 8.83 -6.61
C ASP A 8 22.18 8.79 -5.69
N PRO A 9 23.40 8.49 -6.21
CA PRO A 9 24.63 8.47 -5.42
C PRO A 9 25.00 9.82 -4.77
N SER A 10 24.47 10.95 -5.25
CA SER A 10 24.68 12.28 -4.65
C SER A 10 23.70 12.58 -3.51
N GLY A 11 22.65 11.78 -3.35
CA GLY A 11 21.57 11.98 -2.38
C GLY A 11 20.38 12.77 -2.93
N GLU A 12 20.37 13.09 -4.23
CA GLU A 12 19.24 13.76 -4.87
C GLU A 12 18.12 12.77 -5.22
N ILE A 13 16.88 13.25 -5.14
CA ILE A 13 15.67 12.43 -5.37
C ILE A 13 15.15 12.67 -6.78
N HIS A 14 14.96 11.58 -7.51
CA HIS A 14 14.49 11.58 -8.89
C HIS A 14 13.39 10.55 -9.12
N HIS A 15 12.82 10.60 -10.33
CA HIS A 15 11.93 9.57 -10.85
C HIS A 15 12.54 8.96 -12.12
N ALA A 16 12.23 7.70 -12.39
CA ALA A 16 12.63 7.05 -13.62
C ALA A 16 11.56 6.06 -14.10
N ALA A 17 11.50 5.86 -15.41
CA ALA A 17 10.64 4.90 -16.06
C ALA A 17 11.37 3.56 -16.22
N ASP A 18 10.74 2.47 -15.78
CA ASP A 18 11.19 1.10 -15.99
C ASP A 18 11.04 0.75 -17.48
N GLN A 19 12.12 0.23 -18.09
CA GLN A 19 12.17 -0.17 -19.49
C GLN A 19 11.88 -1.66 -19.71
N GLU A 20 11.56 -2.39 -18.63
CA GLU A 20 11.26 -3.83 -18.64
C GLU A 20 12.46 -4.75 -18.99
N ASP A 21 13.60 -4.18 -19.36
CA ASP A 21 14.87 -4.89 -19.61
C ASP A 21 15.84 -4.81 -18.43
N GLY A 22 15.38 -4.26 -17.31
CA GLY A 22 16.16 -4.01 -16.09
C GLY A 22 16.86 -2.66 -16.06
N SER A 23 16.73 -1.84 -17.11
CA SER A 23 17.21 -0.47 -17.13
C SER A 23 16.10 0.52 -16.75
N TYR A 24 16.53 1.72 -16.34
CA TYR A 24 15.63 2.81 -15.94
C TYR A 24 16.07 4.10 -16.63
N LEU A 25 15.13 4.79 -17.27
CA LEU A 25 15.37 6.10 -17.88
C LEU A 25 14.83 7.21 -16.98
N ARG A 26 15.65 8.22 -16.74
CA ARG A 26 15.29 9.38 -15.91
C ARG A 26 14.06 10.09 -16.44
N ILE A 27 13.25 10.60 -15.52
CA ILE A 27 12.07 11.42 -15.80
C ILE A 27 12.35 12.84 -15.40
N GLU A 28 12.06 13.79 -16.30
CA GLU A 28 11.94 15.21 -15.99
C GLU A 28 10.51 15.59 -15.68
N GLY A 29 10.29 16.45 -14.69
CA GLY A 29 8.97 16.76 -14.17
C GLY A 29 8.58 15.87 -13.00
N ALA A 30 7.28 15.74 -12.75
CA ALA A 30 6.74 14.96 -11.64
C ALA A 30 5.57 14.06 -12.11
N PRO A 31 5.53 12.79 -11.68
CA PRO A 31 4.51 11.83 -12.13
C PRO A 31 3.06 12.29 -11.99
N LEU A 32 2.78 13.19 -11.01
CA LEU A 32 1.42 13.72 -10.78
C LEU A 32 1.14 15.06 -11.48
N ASN A 33 2.17 15.74 -12.02
CA ASN A 33 2.04 17.11 -12.58
C ASN A 33 2.43 17.22 -14.06
N GLY A 34 2.66 16.08 -14.70
CA GLY A 34 3.20 16.01 -16.06
C GLY A 34 4.71 15.76 -16.05
N TYR A 35 5.14 14.89 -16.92
CA TYR A 35 6.53 14.43 -17.00
C TYR A 35 6.89 13.99 -18.42
N GLU A 36 8.20 13.98 -18.69
CA GLU A 36 8.78 13.42 -19.89
C GLU A 36 9.85 12.39 -19.55
N VAL A 37 9.88 11.29 -20.27
CA VAL A 37 10.94 10.28 -20.14
C VAL A 37 12.12 10.71 -20.98
N THR A 38 13.27 10.90 -20.37
CA THR A 38 14.50 11.30 -21.05
C THR A 38 15.20 10.09 -21.67
N ARG A 39 16.38 10.32 -22.28
CA ARG A 39 17.29 9.24 -22.73
C ARG A 39 18.43 8.97 -21.73
N GLU A 40 18.42 9.64 -20.61
CA GLU A 40 19.43 9.51 -19.57
C GLU A 40 19.15 8.30 -18.68
N ALA A 41 20.13 7.41 -18.53
CA ALA A 41 20.01 6.28 -17.62
C ALA A 41 20.00 6.75 -16.16
N ALA A 42 19.10 6.19 -15.35
CA ALA A 42 19.03 6.47 -13.92
C ALA A 42 20.16 5.75 -13.16
N SER A 43 20.86 6.47 -12.28
CA SER A 43 21.84 5.90 -11.37
C SER A 43 21.20 5.77 -9.98
N ILE A 44 20.83 4.56 -9.61
CA ILE A 44 20.01 4.29 -8.42
C ILE A 44 20.90 3.87 -7.25
N ARG A 45 20.91 4.65 -6.17
CA ARG A 45 21.51 4.26 -4.89
C ARG A 45 20.50 3.57 -3.99
N LYS A 46 19.26 4.11 -3.94
CA LYS A 46 18.19 3.63 -3.07
C LYS A 46 16.83 3.79 -3.75
N MET A 47 16.02 2.74 -3.70
CA MET A 47 14.62 2.83 -4.09
C MET A 47 13.80 3.49 -2.98
N LEU A 48 12.89 4.38 -3.34
CA LEU A 48 12.02 5.09 -2.42
C LEU A 48 10.55 4.72 -2.71
N ALA A 49 9.67 4.93 -1.73
CA ALA A 49 8.23 4.85 -1.96
C ALA A 49 7.87 5.73 -3.18
N PRO A 50 7.10 5.22 -4.15
CA PRO A 50 6.91 5.89 -5.45
C PRO A 50 6.21 7.24 -5.36
N VAL A 51 5.50 7.48 -4.26
CA VAL A 51 4.87 8.76 -3.93
C VAL A 51 5.09 9.07 -2.44
N VAL A 52 5.16 10.36 -2.11
CA VAL A 52 5.04 10.83 -0.72
C VAL A 52 3.56 11.17 -0.52
N PRO A 53 2.82 10.42 0.31
CA PRO A 53 1.39 10.59 0.43
C PRO A 53 1.00 11.96 1.01
N ALA A 54 0.01 12.64 0.39
CA ALA A 54 -0.69 13.77 0.99
C ALA A 54 -1.59 13.32 2.15
N THR A 55 -2.19 12.13 1.99
CA THR A 55 -3.04 11.45 3.00
C THR A 55 -3.00 9.96 2.71
N ILE A 56 -3.08 9.14 3.76
CA ILE A 56 -3.20 7.68 3.65
C ILE A 56 -4.58 7.28 4.17
N TRP A 57 -5.50 6.99 3.26
CA TRP A 57 -6.79 6.37 3.55
C TRP A 57 -6.66 4.87 3.47
N CYS A 58 -7.34 4.16 4.37
CA CYS A 58 -7.33 2.70 4.43
C CYS A 58 -8.77 2.18 4.56
N ILE A 59 -9.01 1.01 3.95
CA ILE A 59 -10.31 0.37 3.94
C ILE A 59 -10.23 -0.96 4.68
N GLY A 60 -10.95 -1.07 5.79
CA GLY A 60 -11.07 -2.33 6.53
C GLY A 60 -12.08 -3.28 5.88
N GLN A 61 -11.82 -4.60 6.01
CA GLN A 61 -12.78 -5.67 5.70
C GLN A 61 -13.34 -5.64 4.27
N ASN A 62 -12.52 -5.27 3.31
CA ASN A 62 -12.97 -5.08 1.93
C ASN A 62 -12.88 -6.34 1.05
N TYR A 63 -12.53 -7.50 1.61
CA TYR A 63 -12.57 -8.79 0.93
C TYR A 63 -13.53 -9.72 1.67
N ARG A 64 -14.48 -10.35 0.93
CA ARG A 64 -15.52 -11.18 1.54
C ARG A 64 -14.96 -12.29 2.42
N ARG A 65 -13.99 -13.05 1.89
CA ARG A 65 -13.36 -14.15 2.64
C ARG A 65 -12.61 -13.67 3.88
N HIS A 66 -12.04 -12.45 3.84
CA HIS A 66 -11.40 -11.88 5.01
C HIS A 66 -12.43 -11.45 6.07
N ALA A 67 -13.55 -10.84 5.67
CA ALA A 67 -14.64 -10.51 6.60
C ALA A 67 -15.19 -11.76 7.30
N ASP A 68 -15.37 -12.86 6.55
CA ASP A 68 -15.81 -14.15 7.09
C ASP A 68 -14.76 -14.75 8.06
N GLU A 69 -13.46 -14.68 7.70
CA GLU A 69 -12.33 -15.19 8.49
C GLU A 69 -12.21 -14.52 9.87
N VAL A 70 -12.45 -13.22 9.94
CA VAL A 70 -12.38 -12.45 11.21
C VAL A 70 -13.71 -12.38 11.96
N GLY A 71 -14.75 -13.06 11.45
CA GLY A 71 -16.07 -13.16 12.08
C GLY A 71 -16.87 -11.85 12.07
N MET A 72 -16.53 -10.94 11.17
CA MET A 72 -17.22 -9.66 10.97
C MET A 72 -18.09 -9.74 9.72
N GLY A 73 -19.35 -9.32 9.84
CA GLY A 73 -20.26 -9.26 8.68
C GLY A 73 -19.80 -8.24 7.64
N VAL A 74 -20.34 -8.35 6.42
CA VAL A 74 -20.10 -7.35 5.36
C VAL A 74 -20.82 -6.05 5.75
N ALA A 75 -20.06 -4.97 5.90
CA ALA A 75 -20.60 -3.65 6.16
C ALA A 75 -21.26 -3.07 4.89
N GLU A 76 -22.38 -2.35 5.06
CA GLU A 76 -23.07 -1.66 3.96
C GLU A 76 -22.19 -0.59 3.31
N TYR A 77 -21.39 0.11 4.12
CA TYR A 77 -20.45 1.14 3.69
C TYR A 77 -19.01 0.72 3.96
N PRO A 78 -18.03 1.21 3.18
CA PRO A 78 -16.62 0.98 3.46
C PRO A 78 -16.24 1.37 4.88
N VAL A 79 -15.54 0.48 5.59
CA VAL A 79 -14.96 0.80 6.92
C VAL A 79 -13.69 1.60 6.71
N VAL A 80 -13.75 2.92 6.93
CA VAL A 80 -12.65 3.85 6.64
C VAL A 80 -11.86 4.18 7.89
N PHE A 81 -10.55 4.13 7.75
CA PHE A 81 -9.60 4.66 8.74
C PHE A 81 -8.40 5.30 8.03
N SER A 82 -7.47 5.86 8.78
CA SER A 82 -6.28 6.48 8.23
C SER A 82 -5.01 6.01 8.93
N LYS A 83 -3.90 6.07 8.21
CA LYS A 83 -2.55 5.98 8.77
C LYS A 83 -1.92 7.36 8.74
N GLY A 84 -1.11 7.68 9.74
CA GLY A 84 -0.29 8.89 9.70
C GLY A 84 0.75 8.78 8.58
N VAL A 85 1.06 9.90 7.93
CA VAL A 85 2.08 9.92 6.86
C VAL A 85 3.49 9.55 7.34
N ASN A 86 3.73 9.64 8.66
CA ASN A 86 4.95 9.14 9.32
C ASN A 86 5.11 7.61 9.19
N ALA A 87 4.03 6.90 8.94
CA ALA A 87 4.05 5.44 8.78
C ALA A 87 4.64 4.99 7.44
N LEU A 88 4.80 5.89 6.46
CA LEU A 88 5.37 5.57 5.15
C LEU A 88 6.73 4.89 5.30
N GLN A 89 6.95 3.80 4.53
CA GLN A 89 8.21 3.12 4.47
C GLN A 89 8.59 2.81 3.02
N ASP A 90 9.89 2.94 2.73
CA ASP A 90 10.46 2.67 1.41
C ASP A 90 10.59 1.17 1.13
N PRO A 91 10.60 0.74 -0.13
CA PRO A 91 10.95 -0.62 -0.52
C PRO A 91 12.35 -1.00 0.00
N GLY A 92 12.47 -2.21 0.55
CA GLY A 92 13.75 -2.73 1.07
C GLY A 92 14.13 -2.23 2.47
N GLU A 93 13.52 -1.15 2.95
CA GLU A 93 13.79 -0.61 4.28
C GLU A 93 13.01 -1.39 5.37
N PRO A 94 13.52 -1.44 6.62
CA PRO A 94 12.94 -2.31 7.64
C PRO A 94 11.61 -1.78 8.19
N ILE A 95 10.64 -2.70 8.39
CA ILE A 95 9.49 -2.50 9.27
C ILE A 95 9.98 -2.59 10.71
N ARG A 96 9.85 -1.52 11.50
CA ARG A 96 10.38 -1.44 12.85
C ARG A 96 9.31 -1.78 13.90
N ILE A 97 9.56 -2.81 14.70
CA ILE A 97 8.68 -3.14 15.84
C ILE A 97 8.77 -2.01 16.87
N PRO A 98 7.62 -1.45 17.32
CA PRO A 98 7.62 -0.34 18.29
C PRO A 98 8.25 -0.73 19.62
N THR A 99 9.19 0.08 20.13
CA THR A 99 9.96 -0.22 21.35
C THR A 99 9.28 0.27 22.61
N ARG A 100 8.77 1.52 22.61
CA ARG A 100 8.14 2.12 23.78
C ARG A 100 6.66 1.76 23.92
N ALA A 101 5.95 1.79 22.80
CA ALA A 101 4.54 1.39 22.71
C ALA A 101 4.38 -0.13 22.53
N LYS A 102 5.22 -0.92 23.12
CA LYS A 102 5.34 -2.38 22.97
C LYS A 102 4.12 -3.05 22.35
N SER A 103 4.33 -3.81 21.28
CA SER A 103 3.33 -4.66 20.68
C SER A 103 3.91 -6.07 20.51
N ALA A 104 3.10 -7.07 20.83
CA ALA A 104 3.42 -8.48 20.62
C ALA A 104 2.62 -9.08 19.44
N GLU A 105 1.78 -8.29 18.80
CA GLU A 105 0.83 -8.76 17.79
C GLU A 105 0.98 -7.96 16.48
N ILE A 106 2.22 -7.89 15.96
CA ILE A 106 2.50 -7.24 14.67
C ILE A 106 2.08 -8.16 13.54
N ASP A 107 1.22 -7.67 12.65
CA ASP A 107 0.62 -8.42 11.56
C ASP A 107 0.86 -7.74 10.22
N TYR A 108 0.78 -8.51 9.13
CA TYR A 108 0.90 -8.08 7.74
C TYR A 108 -0.48 -8.02 7.08
N GLU A 109 -0.65 -7.09 6.17
CA GLU A 109 -1.83 -6.96 5.30
C GLU A 109 -1.38 -6.48 3.92
N GLY A 110 -1.21 -7.41 2.95
CA GLY A 110 -0.89 -7.06 1.57
C GLY A 110 -2.10 -6.46 0.87
N GLU A 111 -1.91 -5.31 0.21
CA GLU A 111 -2.98 -4.54 -0.38
C GLU A 111 -2.61 -3.92 -1.73
N LEU A 112 -3.59 -3.87 -2.65
CA LEU A 112 -3.54 -2.93 -3.75
C LEU A 112 -3.70 -1.51 -3.19
N VAL A 113 -2.83 -0.60 -3.64
CA VAL A 113 -2.92 0.82 -3.26
C VAL A 113 -3.17 1.67 -4.48
N VAL A 114 -4.21 2.51 -4.41
CA VAL A 114 -4.56 3.48 -5.45
C VAL A 114 -3.91 4.81 -5.15
N VAL A 115 -3.33 5.46 -6.16
CA VAL A 115 -2.76 6.81 -6.05
C VAL A 115 -3.63 7.79 -6.82
N ILE A 116 -4.17 8.79 -6.12
CA ILE A 116 -4.95 9.88 -6.72
C ILE A 116 -4.01 10.86 -7.42
N GLY A 117 -4.28 11.13 -8.69
CA GLY A 117 -3.46 12.01 -9.54
C GLY A 117 -4.00 13.41 -9.73
N LYS A 118 -5.31 13.62 -9.52
CA LYS A 118 -5.98 14.91 -9.70
C LYS A 118 -6.88 15.19 -8.52
N PRO A 119 -7.06 16.47 -8.10
CA PRO A 119 -8.01 16.79 -7.05
C PRO A 119 -9.41 16.26 -7.43
N CYS A 120 -10.05 15.51 -6.55
CA CYS A 120 -11.39 15.00 -6.81
C CYS A 120 -12.31 15.18 -5.60
N LYS A 121 -13.54 15.59 -5.86
CA LYS A 121 -14.61 15.77 -4.89
C LYS A 121 -15.94 15.46 -5.55
N ASP A 122 -16.80 14.76 -4.82
CA ASP A 122 -18.14 14.36 -5.30
C ASP A 122 -18.10 13.66 -6.68
N VAL A 123 -17.14 12.74 -6.83
CA VAL A 123 -16.87 12.06 -8.11
C VAL A 123 -17.84 10.88 -8.27
N PRO A 124 -18.61 10.82 -9.36
CA PRO A 124 -19.45 9.67 -9.62
C PRO A 124 -18.61 8.46 -10.03
N ARG A 125 -19.08 7.26 -9.69
CA ARG A 125 -18.37 5.98 -9.84
C ARG A 125 -17.80 5.75 -11.23
N GLU A 126 -18.55 6.07 -12.27
CA GLU A 126 -18.18 5.90 -13.68
C GLU A 126 -17.02 6.80 -14.12
N ARG A 127 -16.75 7.87 -13.36
CA ARG A 127 -15.65 8.81 -13.61
C ARG A 127 -14.46 8.63 -12.66
N ALA A 128 -14.59 7.77 -11.66
CA ALA A 128 -13.62 7.63 -10.57
C ALA A 128 -12.19 7.33 -11.06
N LEU A 129 -12.04 6.47 -12.05
CA LEU A 129 -10.72 6.10 -12.58
C LEU A 129 -10.04 7.22 -13.39
N ASP A 130 -10.75 8.27 -13.80
CA ASP A 130 -10.16 9.44 -14.46
C ASP A 130 -9.26 10.25 -13.52
N TYR A 131 -9.39 10.06 -12.22
CA TYR A 131 -8.66 10.77 -11.17
C TYR A 131 -7.47 9.96 -10.64
N VAL A 132 -7.29 8.73 -11.08
CA VAL A 132 -6.21 7.83 -10.66
C VAL A 132 -4.95 8.09 -11.47
N ALA A 133 -3.82 8.32 -10.79
CA ALA A 133 -2.49 8.37 -11.42
C ALA A 133 -1.97 6.95 -11.72
N GLY A 134 -2.22 6.02 -10.82
CA GLY A 134 -1.76 4.64 -10.95
C GLY A 134 -1.96 3.85 -9.66
N TYR A 135 -1.27 2.71 -9.62
CA TYR A 135 -1.40 1.71 -8.56
C TYR A 135 -0.02 1.27 -8.07
N THR A 136 0.03 0.81 -6.82
CA THR A 136 1.25 0.27 -6.21
C THR A 136 0.90 -0.83 -5.22
N CYS A 137 1.88 -1.59 -4.75
CA CYS A 137 1.69 -2.50 -3.63
C CYS A 137 1.82 -1.73 -2.31
N GLY A 138 1.07 -2.16 -1.30
CA GLY A 138 1.22 -1.68 0.07
C GLY A 138 1.15 -2.83 1.07
N ASN A 139 1.70 -2.59 2.26
CA ASN A 139 1.52 -3.46 3.41
C ASN A 139 0.92 -2.63 4.55
N ASP A 140 -0.36 -2.85 4.88
CA ASP A 140 -1.02 -2.17 6.01
C ASP A 140 -0.63 -2.85 7.33
N VAL A 141 0.63 -2.69 7.73
CA VAL A 141 1.17 -3.27 8.95
C VAL A 141 0.36 -2.84 10.16
N SER A 142 0.02 -3.81 11.01
CA SER A 142 -0.95 -3.64 12.08
C SER A 142 -0.42 -4.17 13.41
N ALA A 143 -0.47 -3.37 14.46
CA ALA A 143 -0.32 -3.82 15.83
C ALA A 143 -1.71 -4.17 16.37
N ARG A 144 -2.11 -5.45 16.32
CA ARG A 144 -3.47 -5.91 16.62
C ARG A 144 -3.90 -5.64 18.05
N ASP A 145 -2.98 -5.77 19.01
CA ASP A 145 -3.22 -5.40 20.39
C ASP A 145 -3.61 -3.92 20.56
N TRP A 146 -2.94 -3.00 19.85
CA TRP A 146 -3.29 -1.58 19.82
C TRP A 146 -4.54 -1.30 19.01
N GLN A 147 -4.76 -2.01 17.91
CA GLN A 147 -5.94 -1.85 17.06
C GLN A 147 -7.22 -2.27 17.76
N LEU A 148 -7.22 -3.46 18.39
CA LEU A 148 -8.45 -4.12 18.84
C LEU A 148 -8.68 -4.07 20.36
N LYS A 149 -7.61 -3.96 21.17
CA LYS A 149 -7.69 -4.10 22.63
C LYS A 149 -7.39 -2.79 23.35
N MET A 150 -6.31 -2.09 22.98
CA MET A 150 -5.82 -0.91 23.71
C MET A 150 -6.27 0.42 23.15
N GLY A 151 -6.72 0.46 21.90
CA GLY A 151 -7.06 1.68 21.17
C GLY A 151 -8.51 2.18 21.37
N GLY A 152 -9.31 1.59 22.28
CA GLY A 152 -10.71 1.99 22.47
C GLY A 152 -11.56 1.84 21.20
N SER A 153 -11.32 0.81 20.42
CA SER A 153 -11.92 0.53 19.10
C SER A 153 -11.54 1.54 17.99
N GLN A 154 -10.51 2.36 18.21
CA GLN A 154 -9.97 3.27 17.18
C GLN A 154 -8.73 2.67 16.55
N TRP A 155 -8.81 2.32 15.27
CA TRP A 155 -7.76 1.56 14.58
C TRP A 155 -6.50 2.36 14.27
N CYS A 156 -6.65 3.68 14.06
CA CYS A 156 -5.57 4.53 13.56
C CYS A 156 -4.28 4.41 14.36
N ARG A 157 -4.35 4.28 15.71
CA ARG A 157 -3.15 4.19 16.55
C ARG A 157 -2.35 2.92 16.27
N GLY A 158 -3.01 1.76 16.19
CA GLY A 158 -2.38 0.47 15.89
C GLY A 158 -1.84 0.34 14.48
N LYS A 159 -2.26 1.23 13.59
CA LYS A 159 -1.93 1.28 12.17
C LYS A 159 -0.89 2.37 11.81
N SER A 160 -0.57 3.30 12.73
CA SER A 160 0.24 4.50 12.43
C SER A 160 1.58 4.57 13.16
N PHE A 161 2.14 3.44 13.59
CA PHE A 161 3.53 3.45 14.02
C PHE A 161 4.45 3.72 12.82
N ASP A 162 5.61 4.34 13.06
CA ASP A 162 6.60 4.57 12.02
C ASP A 162 6.89 3.28 11.26
N THR A 163 7.05 3.37 9.95
CA THR A 163 7.31 2.25 9.03
C THR A 163 6.14 1.28 8.78
N PHE A 164 4.95 1.54 9.29
CA PHE A 164 3.78 0.64 9.18
C PHE A 164 2.97 0.82 7.89
N ALA A 165 3.46 1.61 6.94
CA ALA A 165 2.90 1.73 5.59
C ALA A 165 3.98 1.57 4.51
N PRO A 166 4.62 0.38 4.39
CA PRO A 166 5.46 0.09 3.24
C PRO A 166 4.68 0.30 1.94
N LEU A 167 5.30 0.98 0.96
CA LEU A 167 4.68 1.37 -0.29
C LEU A 167 5.67 1.23 -1.45
N GLY A 168 5.28 0.56 -2.52
CA GLY A 168 6.13 0.35 -3.69
C GLY A 168 5.89 -0.99 -4.41
N PRO A 169 6.80 -1.47 -5.24
CA PRO A 169 8.12 -0.93 -5.57
C PRO A 169 8.08 0.25 -6.53
N CYS A 170 6.98 0.44 -7.26
CA CYS A 170 6.81 1.47 -8.30
C CYS A 170 5.36 1.97 -8.35
N LEU A 171 5.14 3.05 -9.05
CA LEU A 171 3.82 3.47 -9.51
C LEU A 171 3.57 2.86 -10.89
N ALA A 172 2.71 1.85 -10.99
CA ALA A 172 2.19 1.37 -12.26
C ALA A 172 1.11 2.35 -12.72
N THR A 173 1.36 3.07 -13.82
CA THR A 173 0.47 4.13 -14.30
C THR A 173 -0.91 3.61 -14.67
N ARG A 174 -1.93 4.47 -14.60
CA ARG A 174 -3.34 4.12 -14.86
C ARG A 174 -3.54 3.43 -16.21
N ASP A 175 -2.82 3.86 -17.24
CA ASP A 175 -2.89 3.32 -18.60
C ASP A 175 -2.26 1.92 -18.72
N SER A 176 -1.35 1.53 -17.83
CA SER A 176 -0.78 0.17 -17.81
C SER A 176 -1.68 -0.85 -17.09
N ILE A 177 -2.63 -0.38 -16.28
CA ILE A 177 -3.61 -1.22 -15.57
C ILE A 177 -5.02 -0.70 -15.88
N HIS A 178 -5.63 -1.22 -16.95
CA HIS A 178 -6.97 -0.79 -17.39
C HIS A 178 -8.06 -1.15 -16.39
N ASP A 179 -7.96 -2.34 -15.77
CA ASP A 179 -8.92 -2.83 -14.78
C ASP A 179 -8.19 -3.26 -13.51
N PRO A 180 -8.26 -2.46 -12.42
CA PRO A 180 -7.68 -2.79 -11.12
C PRO A 180 -8.45 -3.89 -10.37
N GLY A 181 -9.61 -4.31 -10.88
CA GLY A 181 -10.43 -5.37 -10.29
C GLY A 181 -10.10 -6.79 -10.77
N THR A 182 -8.97 -7.02 -11.43
CA THR A 182 -8.63 -8.33 -12.01
C THR A 182 -7.22 -8.81 -11.69
N LEU A 183 -6.53 -8.16 -10.75
CA LEU A 183 -5.13 -8.42 -10.44
C LEU A 183 -4.98 -9.54 -9.40
N GLN A 184 -4.03 -10.44 -9.63
CA GLN A 184 -3.59 -11.38 -8.61
C GLN A 184 -2.79 -10.64 -7.54
N ILE A 185 -3.08 -10.93 -6.26
CA ILE A 185 -2.37 -10.39 -5.09
C ILE A 185 -1.93 -11.52 -4.18
N GLN A 186 -0.67 -11.50 -3.77
CA GLN A 186 -0.11 -12.45 -2.82
C GLN A 186 0.69 -11.73 -1.75
N THR A 187 0.63 -12.24 -0.51
CA THR A 187 1.56 -11.87 0.56
C THR A 187 2.36 -13.10 0.97
N ILE A 188 3.66 -12.94 1.00
CA ILE A 188 4.63 -14.00 1.28
C ILE A 188 5.40 -13.61 2.54
N VAL A 189 5.44 -14.49 3.55
CA VAL A 189 6.23 -14.31 4.78
C VAL A 189 7.25 -15.42 4.87
N ASN A 190 8.53 -15.06 4.91
CA ASN A 190 9.66 -16.01 4.98
C ASN A 190 9.58 -17.11 3.88
N GLY A 191 9.22 -16.70 2.66
CA GLY A 191 9.09 -17.60 1.51
C GLY A 191 7.81 -18.43 1.48
N ARG A 192 6.91 -18.30 2.48
CA ARG A 192 5.61 -18.99 2.52
C ARG A 192 4.50 -18.04 2.07
N VAL A 193 3.69 -18.46 1.10
CA VAL A 193 2.48 -17.73 0.68
C VAL A 193 1.46 -17.80 1.81
N MET A 194 1.10 -16.63 2.33
CA MET A 194 0.13 -16.46 3.43
C MET A 194 -1.21 -15.93 2.96
N GLN A 195 -1.19 -14.99 2.00
CA GLN A 195 -2.37 -14.48 1.34
C GLN A 195 -2.26 -14.76 -0.15
N ASP A 196 -3.35 -15.23 -0.77
CA ASP A 196 -3.43 -15.51 -2.21
C ASP A 196 -4.87 -15.28 -2.66
N ALA A 197 -5.08 -14.20 -3.42
CA ALA A 197 -6.40 -13.74 -3.82
C ALA A 197 -6.36 -12.94 -5.12
N ASN A 198 -7.52 -12.53 -5.57
CA ASN A 198 -7.65 -11.63 -6.71
C ASN A 198 -8.45 -10.39 -6.32
N THR A 199 -8.10 -9.23 -6.84
CA THR A 199 -8.77 -7.95 -6.52
C THR A 199 -10.24 -7.93 -6.93
N ARG A 200 -10.71 -8.88 -7.76
CA ARG A 200 -12.15 -9.09 -8.05
C ARG A 200 -12.98 -9.47 -6.82
N ASP A 201 -12.32 -9.99 -5.78
CA ASP A 201 -12.98 -10.43 -4.56
C ASP A 201 -13.26 -9.27 -3.58
N MET A 202 -12.86 -8.03 -3.94
CA MET A 202 -13.21 -6.83 -3.19
C MET A 202 -14.72 -6.65 -3.12
N ILE A 203 -15.22 -6.30 -1.92
CA ILE A 203 -16.63 -5.95 -1.66
C ILE A 203 -16.95 -4.61 -2.31
N HIS A 204 -16.11 -3.61 -2.05
CA HIS A 204 -16.18 -2.29 -2.68
C HIS A 204 -14.98 -2.15 -3.62
N ASN A 205 -15.23 -2.15 -4.92
CA ASN A 205 -14.17 -1.99 -5.93
C ASN A 205 -13.57 -0.57 -5.94
N VAL A 206 -12.44 -0.39 -6.60
CA VAL A 206 -11.72 0.88 -6.65
C VAL A 206 -12.62 2.08 -7.03
N PRO A 207 -13.47 2.02 -8.07
CA PRO A 207 -14.39 3.11 -8.38
C PRO A 207 -15.36 3.44 -7.24
N ALA A 208 -15.90 2.43 -6.57
CA ALA A 208 -16.81 2.62 -5.44
C ALA A 208 -16.11 3.29 -4.24
N LEU A 209 -14.84 2.91 -3.97
CA LEU A 209 -14.06 3.53 -2.90
C LEU A 209 -13.78 5.00 -3.17
N ILE A 210 -13.41 5.36 -4.40
CA ILE A 210 -13.15 6.76 -4.78
C ILE A 210 -14.45 7.59 -4.72
N GLU A 211 -15.55 7.06 -5.26
CA GLU A 211 -16.88 7.67 -5.14
C GLU A 211 -17.20 7.97 -3.67
N PHE A 212 -17.10 6.95 -2.81
CA PHE A 212 -17.44 7.06 -1.39
C PHE A 212 -16.54 8.07 -0.65
N LEU A 213 -15.22 7.94 -0.80
CA LEU A 213 -14.25 8.79 -0.11
C LEU A 213 -14.28 10.26 -0.58
N SER A 214 -14.72 10.51 -1.82
CA SER A 214 -14.80 11.86 -2.37
C SER A 214 -16.09 12.58 -2.04
N GLN A 215 -17.11 11.91 -1.47
CA GLN A 215 -18.38 12.54 -1.07
C GLN A 215 -18.13 13.64 -0.04
N SER A 216 -18.42 14.89 -0.43
CA SER A 216 -18.23 16.10 0.38
C SER A 216 -16.79 16.28 0.93
N THR A 217 -15.84 15.51 0.42
CA THR A 217 -14.43 15.47 0.85
C THR A 217 -13.54 15.59 -0.38
N THR A 218 -12.54 16.48 -0.32
CA THR A 218 -11.58 16.62 -1.42
C THR A 218 -10.41 15.66 -1.21
N LEU A 219 -10.22 14.72 -2.14
CA LEU A 219 -9.01 13.92 -2.23
C LEU A 219 -7.98 14.71 -3.05
N LEU A 220 -6.85 15.01 -2.43
CA LEU A 220 -5.76 15.76 -3.06
C LEU A 220 -4.88 14.85 -3.94
N PRO A 221 -4.18 15.39 -4.95
CA PRO A 221 -3.14 14.64 -5.66
C PRO A 221 -2.11 14.08 -4.69
N GLY A 222 -1.69 12.84 -4.88
CA GLY A 222 -0.82 12.13 -3.96
C GLY A 222 -1.55 11.48 -2.77
N THR A 223 -2.87 11.66 -2.61
CA THR A 223 -3.64 10.80 -1.70
C THR A 223 -3.49 9.34 -2.12
N VAL A 224 -3.16 8.46 -1.17
CA VAL A 224 -3.14 7.02 -1.40
C VAL A 224 -4.30 6.35 -0.66
N ILE A 225 -4.88 5.32 -1.30
CA ILE A 225 -5.98 4.53 -0.75
C ILE A 225 -5.54 3.07 -0.69
N PHE A 226 -5.30 2.57 0.50
CA PHE A 226 -5.13 1.15 0.77
C PHE A 226 -6.51 0.50 0.68
N THR A 227 -6.69 -0.44 -0.25
CA THR A 227 -8.02 -0.90 -0.67
C THR A 227 -8.58 -2.05 0.15
N GLY A 228 -7.89 -2.46 1.19
CA GLY A 228 -8.21 -3.61 2.01
C GLY A 228 -7.41 -4.85 1.65
N THR A 229 -7.27 -5.74 2.62
CA THR A 229 -6.47 -6.96 2.52
C THR A 229 -7.35 -8.19 2.32
N PRO A 230 -6.89 -9.22 1.57
CA PRO A 230 -7.56 -10.51 1.49
C PRO A 230 -7.38 -11.35 2.77
N ASN A 231 -8.05 -12.50 2.84
CA ASN A 231 -7.86 -13.50 3.90
C ASN A 231 -6.42 -14.02 3.98
N GLY A 232 -6.05 -14.59 5.13
CA GLY A 232 -4.73 -15.17 5.39
C GLY A 232 -3.81 -14.29 6.23
N VAL A 233 -4.37 -13.26 6.89
CA VAL A 233 -3.62 -12.43 7.85
C VAL A 233 -3.11 -13.26 9.02
N GLY A 234 -2.04 -12.79 9.68
CA GLY A 234 -1.39 -13.51 10.77
C GLY A 234 -2.29 -13.78 11.95
N MET A 235 -3.16 -12.84 12.31
CA MET A 235 -4.11 -13.01 13.42
C MET A 235 -5.10 -14.15 13.22
N ALA A 236 -5.41 -14.50 11.97
CA ALA A 236 -6.37 -15.55 11.64
C ALA A 236 -5.73 -16.94 11.49
N GLN A 237 -4.41 -17.04 11.61
CA GLN A 237 -3.73 -18.35 11.58
C GLN A 237 -4.01 -19.15 12.86
N GLY A 238 -3.91 -20.45 12.76
CA GLY A 238 -4.09 -21.34 13.91
C GLY A 238 -2.82 -22.13 14.27
N PRO A 239 -2.01 -21.71 15.24
CA PRO A 239 -2.10 -20.52 16.10
C PRO A 239 -1.77 -19.21 15.35
N PRO A 240 -2.13 -18.02 15.90
CA PRO A 240 -1.77 -16.74 15.30
C PRO A 240 -0.29 -16.62 15.02
N LEU A 241 0.04 -16.06 13.84
CA LEU A 241 1.42 -15.84 13.39
C LEU A 241 1.70 -14.34 13.40
N TRP A 242 2.53 -13.90 14.33
CA TRP A 242 2.95 -12.51 14.45
C TRP A 242 4.34 -12.30 13.86
N LEU A 243 4.53 -11.19 13.19
CA LEU A 243 5.82 -10.77 12.68
C LEU A 243 6.80 -10.49 13.82
N LYS A 244 8.04 -10.92 13.64
CA LYS A 244 9.13 -10.77 14.61
C LYS A 244 10.41 -10.34 13.92
N ASP A 245 11.40 -9.99 14.70
CA ASP A 245 12.74 -9.63 14.22
C ASP A 245 13.32 -10.70 13.29
N GLY A 246 13.83 -10.25 12.16
CA GLY A 246 14.41 -11.07 11.10
C GLY A 246 13.42 -11.61 10.07
N ASP A 247 12.10 -11.49 10.29
CA ASP A 247 11.12 -11.91 9.29
C ASP A 247 11.19 -11.02 8.03
N GLU A 248 10.85 -11.62 6.90
CA GLU A 248 10.72 -10.92 5.62
C GLU A 248 9.29 -11.01 5.10
N VAL A 249 8.73 -9.88 4.70
CA VAL A 249 7.38 -9.80 4.13
C VAL A 249 7.47 -9.26 2.72
N SER A 250 6.87 -9.96 1.77
CA SER A 250 6.75 -9.53 0.37
C SER A 250 5.28 -9.46 -0.02
N VAL A 251 4.88 -8.34 -0.61
CA VAL A 251 3.56 -8.16 -1.24
C VAL A 251 3.77 -8.12 -2.74
N MET A 252 3.20 -9.08 -3.46
CA MET A 252 3.29 -9.19 -4.90
C MET A 252 1.93 -8.92 -5.54
N ILE A 253 1.89 -8.02 -6.51
CA ILE A 253 0.68 -7.74 -7.30
C ILE A 253 1.01 -7.82 -8.78
N GLU A 254 0.16 -8.56 -9.49
CA GLU A 254 0.25 -8.72 -10.95
C GLU A 254 0.37 -7.36 -11.65
N LYS A 255 1.26 -7.25 -12.64
CA LYS A 255 1.58 -6.03 -13.43
C LYS A 255 2.23 -4.88 -12.65
N ILE A 256 2.30 -4.96 -11.31
CA ILE A 256 2.97 -3.93 -10.50
C ILE A 256 4.38 -4.41 -10.14
N GLY A 257 4.50 -5.52 -9.43
CA GLY A 257 5.75 -6.08 -8.99
C GLY A 257 5.69 -6.56 -7.55
N THR A 258 6.84 -6.58 -6.88
CA THR A 258 6.99 -7.10 -5.52
C THR A 258 7.59 -6.04 -4.61
N LEU A 259 6.88 -5.72 -3.53
CA LEU A 259 7.34 -4.88 -2.43
C LEU A 259 7.84 -5.79 -1.31
N THR A 260 9.13 -5.72 -0.98
CA THR A 260 9.73 -6.55 0.08
C THR A 260 10.33 -5.68 1.16
N ASN A 261 10.05 -6.03 2.42
CA ASN A 261 10.60 -5.37 3.60
C ASN A 261 10.96 -6.42 4.66
N ARG A 262 12.07 -6.21 5.36
CA ARG A 262 12.43 -6.99 6.54
C ARG A 262 11.83 -6.39 7.80
N VAL A 263 11.53 -7.23 8.77
CA VAL A 263 11.08 -6.80 10.10
C VAL A 263 12.29 -6.69 11.01
N CYS A 264 12.43 -5.55 11.68
CA CYS A 264 13.49 -5.32 12.66
C CYS A 264 12.92 -5.10 14.05
N GLY A 265 13.41 -5.88 15.01
CA GLY A 265 13.16 -5.72 16.43
C GLY A 265 13.99 -4.59 17.04
N THR A 266 13.88 -4.46 18.36
CA THR A 266 14.63 -3.49 19.14
C THR A 266 16.07 -3.94 19.33
N GLY A 267 17.04 -3.31 18.66
CA GLY A 267 18.46 -3.56 18.92
C GLY A 267 19.33 -3.95 17.73
N SER A 268 18.80 -3.91 16.51
CA SER A 268 19.59 -4.04 15.28
C SER A 268 19.76 -2.69 14.58
#